data_a164f74379280e841b4ab1f6c9c0010a
#
_entry.id   a164f74379280e841b4ab1f6c9c0010a
#
_cell.length_a   1.000
_cell.length_b   1.000
_cell.length_c   1.000
_cell.angle_alpha   90.00
_cell.angle_beta   90.00
_cell.angle_gamma   90.00
#
_symmetry.space_group_name_H-M   'P 1'
#
loop_
_entity.id
_entity.type
_entity.pdbx_description
1 polymer ?
#
loop_
_entity_poly.entity_id
_entity_poly.type
_entity_poly.pdbx_seq_one_letter_code
_entity_poly.pdbx_strand_id
1 'polypeptide(L)'
;RPAPLDKEEVRGYKKTDSISEVQRKRDEGDTLRSKRKHKGFSPFDVLTGNGYPLGKTASIQIHTPWGGYNTVEGVNAIYRLSLYKRWVKADPLDKDKRPDTKRLEISPVFRYAFAREKLSGFLRIDYRTRTNRITLSGGRYIQQFNSEEPIHPFVNTFTTLLQGQNWMKIYERDFVDLNLRQRVNDKYLFKTQWSFARRHELFNNNDYSLNDKSKQRFTPNAPLNVELADTRFSDHMAFVGSFGFEARPWQKYRIRNGNKFRADRSSPIFTLDYKKGFSNILGSDVDYDLIEMGVRQGIRMGVRGMLDMNLKAGEFLNSKSLYFMDYKHFTGNMTPFMTTDPVGSFRVLDYYKYSTRDKYFTANVHYHFRKFLISRIPKARLLGVTENFFVNYLATPSSSNYTELGYGINGILRLFRLEFATSFQNGNYVGNGFRLGISTNLSVRFSDN
;
A
#
# COMPACT_ATOMS: atom_id res chain seq x y z
N ARG A 1 -3.44 -53.77 19.85
CA ARG A 1 -4.82 -53.34 19.50
C ARG A 1 -4.88 -51.85 19.83
N PRO A 2 -5.33 -50.94 18.93
CA PRO A 2 -5.60 -49.56 19.31
C PRO A 2 -6.74 -49.57 20.35
N ALA A 3 -6.62 -48.74 21.37
CA ALA A 3 -7.66 -48.58 22.39
C ALA A 3 -8.97 -48.12 21.73
N PRO A 4 -10.14 -48.56 22.17
CA PRO A 4 -11.41 -48.10 21.65
C PRO A 4 -11.57 -46.59 21.96
N LEU A 5 -12.05 -45.82 20.98
CA LEU A 5 -12.28 -44.37 21.11
C LEU A 5 -13.26 -44.09 22.25
N ASP A 6 -12.97 -43.09 23.07
CA ASP A 6 -13.86 -42.62 24.12
C ASP A 6 -15.11 -41.95 23.53
N LYS A 7 -16.21 -41.95 24.30
CA LYS A 7 -17.51 -41.39 23.86
C LYS A 7 -17.41 -39.91 23.44
N GLU A 8 -16.50 -39.14 24.02
CA GLU A 8 -16.27 -37.76 23.65
C GLU A 8 -15.50 -37.63 22.31
N GLU A 9 -14.56 -38.53 22.05
CA GLU A 9 -13.85 -38.61 20.78
C GLU A 9 -14.78 -38.98 19.64
N VAL A 10 -15.65 -39.97 19.84
CA VAL A 10 -16.68 -40.38 18.87
C VAL A 10 -17.66 -39.24 18.58
N ARG A 11 -18.06 -38.45 19.61
CA ARG A 11 -18.87 -37.25 19.43
C ARG A 11 -18.12 -36.15 18.66
N GLY A 12 -16.83 -35.97 18.93
CA GLY A 12 -15.94 -35.04 18.22
C GLY A 12 -15.84 -35.37 16.74
N TYR A 13 -15.62 -36.65 16.39
CA TYR A 13 -15.56 -37.10 15.00
C TYR A 13 -16.90 -36.92 14.30
N LYS A 14 -18.04 -37.32 14.92
CA LYS A 14 -19.36 -37.09 14.33
C LYS A 14 -19.68 -35.60 14.10
N LYS A 15 -19.25 -34.73 15.00
CA LYS A 15 -19.39 -33.26 14.84
C LYS A 15 -18.52 -32.70 13.71
N THR A 16 -17.32 -33.24 13.56
CA THR A 16 -16.39 -32.84 12.48
C THR A 16 -16.90 -33.33 11.13
N ASP A 17 -17.43 -34.58 11.06
CA ASP A 17 -18.02 -35.13 9.85
C ASP A 17 -19.27 -34.35 9.42
N SER A 18 -20.14 -33.98 10.37
CA SER A 18 -21.34 -33.19 10.07
C SER A 18 -20.97 -31.76 9.58
N ILE A 19 -19.92 -31.15 10.14
CA ILE A 19 -19.43 -29.84 9.67
C ILE A 19 -18.82 -29.95 8.26
N SER A 20 -18.05 -31.00 7.99
CA SER A 20 -17.48 -31.26 6.67
C SER A 20 -18.54 -31.53 5.61
N GLU A 21 -19.62 -32.24 5.99
CA GLU A 21 -20.74 -32.51 5.11
C GLU A 21 -21.61 -31.28 4.81
N VAL A 22 -21.81 -30.41 5.80
CA VAL A 22 -22.46 -29.10 5.61
C VAL A 22 -21.59 -28.18 4.72
N GLN A 23 -20.29 -28.26 4.89
CA GLN A 23 -19.34 -27.47 4.06
C GLN A 23 -19.34 -27.99 2.62
N ARG A 24 -19.34 -29.33 2.41
CA ARG A 24 -19.44 -29.93 1.09
C ARG A 24 -20.77 -29.58 0.40
N LYS A 25 -21.90 -29.61 1.11
CA LYS A 25 -23.21 -29.21 0.58
C LYS A 25 -23.28 -27.70 0.24
N ARG A 26 -22.55 -26.83 1.00
CA ARG A 26 -22.40 -25.43 0.65
C ARG A 26 -21.57 -25.24 -0.62
N ASP A 27 -20.45 -25.95 -0.74
CA ASP A 27 -19.57 -25.87 -1.91
C ASP A 27 -20.27 -26.46 -3.15
N GLU A 28 -21.07 -27.51 -3.01
CA GLU A 28 -21.95 -28.04 -4.06
C GLU A 28 -23.08 -27.07 -4.40
N GLY A 29 -23.65 -26.38 -3.42
CA GLY A 29 -24.64 -25.29 -3.62
C GLY A 29 -24.07 -24.06 -4.30
N ASP A 30 -22.81 -23.71 -4.04
CA ASP A 30 -22.11 -22.63 -4.73
C ASP A 30 -21.75 -23.01 -6.17
N THR A 31 -21.46 -24.29 -6.45
CA THR A 31 -21.29 -24.77 -7.82
C THR A 31 -22.60 -24.76 -8.61
N LEU A 32 -23.74 -24.97 -7.96
CA LEU A 32 -25.07 -24.79 -8.59
C LEU A 32 -25.44 -23.30 -8.77
N ARG A 33 -24.98 -22.40 -7.88
CA ARG A 33 -25.08 -20.94 -8.06
C ARG A 33 -24.25 -20.41 -9.22
N SER A 34 -23.15 -21.09 -9.56
CA SER A 34 -22.32 -20.72 -10.72
C SER A 34 -23.00 -20.97 -12.08
N LYS A 35 -24.14 -21.66 -12.12
CA LYS A 35 -25.03 -21.76 -13.27
C LYS A 35 -25.98 -20.55 -13.41
N ARG A 36 -25.68 -19.41 -12.76
CA ARG A 36 -26.35 -18.16 -13.10
C ARG A 36 -26.15 -17.92 -14.59
N LYS A 37 -27.26 -17.91 -15.34
CA LYS A 37 -27.29 -17.47 -16.74
C LYS A 37 -26.47 -16.18 -16.83
N HIS A 38 -25.40 -16.23 -17.60
CA HIS A 38 -24.60 -15.03 -17.85
C HIS A 38 -25.56 -13.97 -18.38
N LYS A 39 -25.81 -12.93 -17.58
CA LYS A 39 -26.52 -11.77 -18.05
C LYS A 39 -25.68 -11.22 -19.21
N GLY A 40 -26.32 -10.98 -20.35
CA GLY A 40 -25.69 -10.29 -21.46
C GLY A 40 -25.17 -8.93 -21.03
N PHE A 41 -24.34 -8.31 -21.85
CA PHE A 41 -23.86 -6.96 -21.61
C PHE A 41 -25.04 -5.98 -21.45
N SER A 42 -25.01 -5.20 -20.38
CA SER A 42 -25.90 -4.07 -20.16
C SER A 42 -25.09 -2.77 -20.24
N PRO A 43 -25.55 -1.74 -20.98
CA PRO A 43 -24.87 -0.46 -20.98
C PRO A 43 -24.70 0.14 -19.59
N PHE A 44 -25.57 -0.20 -18.64
CA PHE A 44 -25.49 0.23 -17.24
C PHE A 44 -24.30 -0.36 -16.50
N ASP A 45 -23.76 -1.50 -16.96
CA ASP A 45 -22.58 -2.14 -16.39
C ASP A 45 -21.31 -1.30 -16.59
N VAL A 46 -21.32 -0.36 -17.53
CA VAL A 46 -20.25 0.63 -17.70
C VAL A 46 -20.14 1.55 -16.48
N LEU A 47 -21.25 1.83 -15.81
CA LEU A 47 -21.30 2.69 -14.62
C LEU A 47 -21.18 1.90 -13.32
N THR A 48 -21.77 0.70 -13.27
CA THR A 48 -21.82 -0.09 -12.03
C THR A 48 -20.67 -1.09 -11.88
N GLY A 49 -20.00 -1.38 -12.99
CA GLY A 49 -18.99 -2.42 -13.06
C GLY A 49 -19.61 -3.82 -13.15
N ASN A 50 -19.04 -4.67 -13.98
CA ASN A 50 -19.43 -6.08 -14.08
C ASN A 50 -18.31 -6.92 -14.68
N GLY A 51 -18.37 -8.25 -14.48
CA GLY A 51 -17.42 -9.22 -15.03
C GLY A 51 -18.08 -10.14 -16.05
N TYR A 52 -17.44 -10.29 -17.20
CA TYR A 52 -17.92 -11.13 -18.30
C TYR A 52 -16.91 -12.22 -18.62
N PRO A 53 -17.29 -13.50 -18.51
CA PRO A 53 -16.40 -14.57 -18.91
C PRO A 53 -16.28 -14.62 -20.45
N LEU A 54 -15.06 -14.78 -20.91
CA LEU A 54 -14.70 -15.03 -22.30
C LEU A 54 -14.24 -16.49 -22.43
N GLY A 55 -15.17 -17.44 -22.34
CA GLY A 55 -14.90 -18.86 -22.33
C GLY A 55 -14.46 -19.36 -20.94
N LYS A 56 -13.68 -20.48 -20.92
CA LYS A 56 -13.31 -21.18 -19.65
C LYS A 56 -12.15 -20.53 -18.87
N THR A 57 -11.31 -19.76 -19.53
CA THR A 57 -10.03 -19.30 -18.94
C THR A 57 -9.81 -17.81 -19.01
N ALA A 58 -10.67 -17.07 -19.69
CA ALA A 58 -10.57 -15.63 -19.84
C ALA A 58 -11.81 -14.92 -19.35
N SER A 59 -11.68 -13.66 -18.92
CA SER A 59 -12.79 -12.79 -18.53
C SER A 59 -12.42 -11.32 -18.72
N ILE A 60 -13.42 -10.49 -19.01
CA ILE A 60 -13.31 -9.03 -18.96
C ILE A 60 -13.98 -8.56 -17.68
N GLN A 61 -13.32 -7.66 -16.97
CA GLN A 61 -13.86 -6.94 -15.83
C GLN A 61 -13.97 -5.46 -16.20
N ILE A 62 -15.18 -4.94 -16.15
CA ILE A 62 -15.46 -3.51 -16.19
C ILE A 62 -15.47 -3.05 -14.75
N HIS A 63 -14.61 -2.09 -14.39
CA HIS A 63 -14.59 -1.54 -13.04
C HIS A 63 -15.53 -0.35 -12.94
N THR A 64 -16.19 -0.20 -11.80
CA THR A 64 -16.97 1.01 -11.50
C THR A 64 -16.09 2.25 -11.67
N PRO A 65 -16.49 3.25 -12.45
CA PRO A 65 -15.76 4.50 -12.53
C PRO A 65 -15.69 5.15 -11.15
N TRP A 66 -14.58 5.79 -10.88
CA TRP A 66 -14.41 6.56 -9.68
C TRP A 66 -13.68 7.87 -10.00
N GLY A 67 -13.69 8.80 -9.09
CA GLY A 67 -13.07 10.08 -9.31
C GLY A 67 -12.78 10.79 -8.02
N GLY A 68 -12.25 11.99 -8.13
CA GLY A 68 -11.88 12.83 -7.02
C GLY A 68 -11.79 14.28 -7.40
N TYR A 69 -11.32 15.09 -6.47
CA TYR A 69 -11.07 16.50 -6.67
C TYR A 69 -9.70 16.88 -6.11
N ASN A 70 -8.98 17.68 -6.88
CA ASN A 70 -7.74 18.34 -6.45
C ASN A 70 -7.59 19.68 -7.20
N THR A 71 -6.72 20.55 -6.71
CA THR A 71 -6.54 21.90 -7.26
C THR A 71 -5.91 21.93 -8.65
N VAL A 72 -5.24 20.86 -9.08
CA VAL A 72 -4.57 20.78 -10.39
C VAL A 72 -5.55 20.36 -11.48
N GLU A 73 -6.35 19.34 -11.24
CA GLU A 73 -7.22 18.72 -12.22
C GLU A 73 -8.69 19.18 -12.10
N GLY A 74 -9.03 19.85 -10.97
CA GLY A 74 -10.41 20.05 -10.59
C GLY A 74 -11.07 18.70 -10.27
N VAL A 75 -12.29 18.51 -10.73
CA VAL A 75 -12.92 17.18 -10.75
C VAL A 75 -12.14 16.30 -11.73
N ASN A 76 -11.95 15.04 -11.38
CA ASN A 76 -11.39 14.05 -12.29
C ASN A 76 -12.22 12.78 -12.27
N ALA A 77 -12.25 12.08 -13.40
CA ALA A 77 -12.92 10.81 -13.57
C ALA A 77 -11.91 9.76 -14.05
N ILE A 78 -11.95 8.59 -13.43
CA ILE A 78 -11.04 7.47 -13.73
C ILE A 78 -11.86 6.27 -14.11
N TYR A 79 -11.47 5.63 -15.22
CA TYR A 79 -12.11 4.46 -15.75
C TYR A 79 -11.09 3.36 -16.04
N ARG A 80 -11.36 2.15 -15.58
CA ARG A 80 -10.49 1.01 -15.76
C ARG A 80 -11.24 -0.18 -16.33
N LEU A 81 -10.61 -0.82 -17.32
CA LEU A 81 -11.00 -2.13 -17.83
C LEU A 81 -9.90 -3.14 -17.48
N SER A 82 -10.24 -4.40 -17.31
CA SER A 82 -9.25 -5.45 -17.12
C SER A 82 -9.63 -6.70 -17.89
N LEU A 83 -8.72 -7.18 -18.71
CA LEU A 83 -8.80 -8.47 -19.39
C LEU A 83 -7.95 -9.47 -18.62
N TYR A 84 -8.55 -10.54 -18.15
CA TYR A 84 -7.87 -11.61 -17.43
C TYR A 84 -7.81 -12.85 -18.28
N LYS A 85 -6.65 -13.51 -18.25
CA LYS A 85 -6.48 -14.87 -18.76
C LYS A 85 -5.77 -15.73 -17.72
N ARG A 86 -6.36 -16.88 -17.42
CA ARG A 86 -5.85 -17.78 -16.39
C ARG A 86 -5.58 -19.15 -16.98
N TRP A 87 -4.40 -19.70 -16.71
CA TRP A 87 -4.03 -21.08 -17.03
C TRP A 87 -3.86 -21.83 -15.72
N VAL A 88 -4.51 -22.98 -15.64
CA VAL A 88 -4.47 -23.85 -14.44
C VAL A 88 -3.98 -25.21 -14.92
N LYS A 89 -2.82 -25.61 -14.39
CA LYS A 89 -2.26 -26.95 -14.63
C LYS A 89 -2.36 -27.70 -13.29
N ALA A 90 -3.33 -28.61 -13.18
CA ALA A 90 -3.42 -29.54 -12.07
C ALA A 90 -2.36 -30.63 -12.22
N ASP A 91 -1.84 -31.14 -11.10
CA ASP A 91 -1.00 -32.33 -11.10
C ASP A 91 -1.95 -33.56 -11.16
N PRO A 92 -1.88 -34.39 -12.21
CA PRO A 92 -2.78 -35.53 -12.32
C PRO A 92 -2.49 -36.63 -11.30
N LEU A 93 -1.28 -36.67 -10.73
CA LEU A 93 -0.85 -37.69 -9.77
C LEU A 93 -1.06 -37.30 -8.32
N ASP A 94 -1.21 -36.01 -8.02
CA ASP A 94 -1.38 -35.49 -6.65
C ASP A 94 -2.51 -34.44 -6.62
N LYS A 95 -3.73 -34.93 -6.31
CA LYS A 95 -4.94 -34.11 -6.24
C LYS A 95 -4.92 -33.11 -5.08
N ASP A 96 -4.12 -33.36 -4.04
CA ASP A 96 -3.99 -32.49 -2.87
C ASP A 96 -2.99 -31.37 -3.10
N LYS A 97 -2.16 -31.47 -4.13
CA LYS A 97 -1.21 -30.45 -4.52
C LYS A 97 -1.91 -29.28 -5.18
N ARG A 98 -1.61 -28.07 -4.72
CA ARG A 98 -2.17 -26.86 -5.32
C ARG A 98 -1.78 -26.79 -6.81
N PRO A 99 -2.75 -26.58 -7.71
CA PRO A 99 -2.47 -26.47 -9.14
C PRO A 99 -1.54 -25.30 -9.43
N ASP A 100 -0.64 -25.50 -10.39
CA ASP A 100 0.17 -24.40 -10.94
C ASP A 100 -0.74 -23.44 -11.71
N THR A 101 -0.78 -22.20 -11.27
CA THR A 101 -1.66 -21.19 -11.84
C THR A 101 -0.82 -20.05 -12.41
N LYS A 102 -1.00 -19.78 -13.68
CA LYS A 102 -0.46 -18.60 -14.35
C LYS A 102 -1.60 -17.64 -14.68
N ARG A 103 -1.37 -16.36 -14.53
CA ARG A 103 -2.36 -15.32 -14.81
C ARG A 103 -1.73 -14.19 -15.60
N LEU A 104 -2.43 -13.76 -16.63
CA LEU A 104 -2.16 -12.54 -17.38
C LEU A 104 -3.33 -11.59 -17.15
N GLU A 105 -3.02 -10.35 -16.83
CA GLU A 105 -3.97 -9.25 -16.72
C GLU A 105 -3.50 -8.11 -17.63
N ILE A 106 -4.39 -7.62 -18.49
CA ILE A 106 -4.16 -6.45 -19.34
C ILE A 106 -5.19 -5.41 -18.94
N SER A 107 -4.74 -4.26 -18.45
CA SER A 107 -5.62 -3.24 -17.86
C SER A 107 -5.30 -1.86 -18.41
N PRO A 108 -6.03 -1.35 -19.40
CA PRO A 108 -6.06 0.06 -19.73
C PRO A 108 -6.75 0.85 -18.62
N VAL A 109 -6.15 1.99 -18.27
CA VAL A 109 -6.69 2.97 -17.32
C VAL A 109 -6.76 4.31 -18.02
N PHE A 110 -7.92 4.95 -17.97
CA PHE A 110 -8.18 6.28 -18.52
C PHE A 110 -8.50 7.25 -17.39
N ARG A 111 -8.07 8.48 -17.54
CA ARG A 111 -8.29 9.56 -16.59
C ARG A 111 -8.59 10.85 -17.34
N TYR A 112 -9.70 11.49 -17.02
CA TYR A 112 -10.05 12.80 -17.54
C TYR A 112 -10.00 13.84 -16.44
N ALA A 113 -9.26 14.91 -16.65
CA ALA A 113 -9.08 16.04 -15.75
C ALA A 113 -9.90 17.22 -16.27
N PHE A 114 -11.01 17.56 -15.60
CA PHE A 114 -11.97 18.56 -16.13
C PHE A 114 -11.40 19.98 -16.16
N ALA A 115 -10.66 20.42 -15.13
CA ALA A 115 -10.09 21.77 -15.12
C ALA A 115 -8.87 21.92 -16.07
N ARG A 116 -8.30 20.82 -16.55
CA ARG A 116 -7.22 20.80 -17.54
C ARG A 116 -7.71 20.46 -18.94
N GLU A 117 -8.97 20.03 -19.08
CA GLU A 117 -9.54 19.52 -20.33
C GLU A 117 -8.68 18.44 -20.99
N LYS A 118 -8.06 17.58 -20.18
CA LYS A 118 -7.03 16.65 -20.64
C LYS A 118 -7.41 15.21 -20.33
N LEU A 119 -7.37 14.36 -21.37
CA LEU A 119 -7.42 12.91 -21.25
C LEU A 119 -6.00 12.37 -21.12
N SER A 120 -5.77 11.57 -20.10
CA SER A 120 -4.54 10.82 -19.89
C SER A 120 -4.87 9.35 -19.64
N GLY A 121 -3.88 8.48 -19.74
CA GLY A 121 -4.08 7.07 -19.47
C GLY A 121 -2.82 6.26 -19.66
N PHE A 122 -2.86 5.02 -19.19
CA PHE A 122 -1.78 4.07 -19.34
C PHE A 122 -2.30 2.64 -19.52
N LEU A 123 -1.50 1.81 -20.13
CA LEU A 123 -1.73 0.37 -20.22
C LEU A 123 -0.85 -0.34 -19.21
N ARG A 124 -1.44 -1.27 -18.45
CA ARG A 124 -0.72 -2.18 -17.56
C ARG A 124 -0.90 -3.61 -18.05
N ILE A 125 0.22 -4.34 -18.14
CA ILE A 125 0.27 -5.77 -18.44
C ILE A 125 0.95 -6.45 -17.23
N ASP A 126 0.22 -7.32 -16.55
CA ASP A 126 0.71 -8.04 -15.36
C ASP A 126 0.68 -9.54 -15.63
N TYR A 127 1.85 -10.17 -15.69
CA TYR A 127 1.99 -11.61 -15.82
C TYR A 127 2.49 -12.19 -14.50
N ARG A 128 1.73 -13.12 -13.94
CA ARG A 128 2.00 -13.72 -12.65
C ARG A 128 2.04 -15.23 -12.73
N THR A 129 3.08 -15.79 -12.13
CA THR A 129 3.21 -17.22 -11.82
C THR A 129 3.26 -17.42 -10.31
N ARG A 130 3.49 -18.63 -9.85
CA ARG A 130 3.65 -18.94 -8.42
C ARG A 130 4.83 -18.20 -7.78
N THR A 131 5.93 -18.02 -8.49
CA THR A 131 7.19 -17.47 -7.99
C THR A 131 7.55 -16.12 -8.57
N ASN A 132 7.08 -15.83 -9.78
CA ASN A 132 7.47 -14.65 -10.54
C ASN A 132 6.26 -13.75 -10.82
N ARG A 133 6.49 -12.45 -10.82
CA ARG A 133 5.56 -11.43 -11.32
C ARG A 133 6.33 -10.47 -12.22
N ILE A 134 5.82 -10.25 -13.41
CA ILE A 134 6.34 -9.28 -14.38
C ILE A 134 5.22 -8.30 -14.65
N THR A 135 5.48 -7.02 -14.42
CA THR A 135 4.52 -5.94 -14.71
C THR A 135 5.17 -4.95 -15.65
N LEU A 136 4.58 -4.75 -16.82
CA LEU A 136 4.94 -3.69 -17.76
C LEU A 136 3.80 -2.67 -17.76
N SER A 137 4.13 -1.40 -17.63
CA SER A 137 3.14 -0.33 -17.74
C SER A 137 3.73 0.87 -18.48
N GLY A 138 2.89 1.56 -19.24
CA GLY A 138 3.35 2.73 -19.98
C GLY A 138 2.18 3.58 -20.48
N GLY A 139 2.43 4.87 -20.61
CA GLY A 139 1.48 5.87 -21.02
C GLY A 139 1.74 7.24 -20.40
N ARG A 140 0.71 8.08 -20.32
CA ARG A 140 0.76 9.38 -19.66
C ARG A 140 -0.15 9.37 -18.44
N TYR A 141 0.41 9.67 -17.26
CA TYR A 141 -0.39 9.68 -16.03
C TYR A 141 0.22 10.60 -14.96
N ILE A 142 -0.60 10.97 -13.99
CA ILE A 142 -0.15 11.73 -12.83
C ILE A 142 0.42 10.81 -11.75
N GLN A 143 1.37 11.34 -10.97
CA GLN A 143 1.96 10.67 -9.81
C GLN A 143 2.16 11.68 -8.68
N GLN A 144 2.05 11.24 -7.43
CA GLN A 144 2.47 12.03 -6.28
C GLN A 144 4.00 12.17 -6.25
N PHE A 145 4.51 13.30 -5.72
CA PHE A 145 5.96 13.49 -5.53
C PHE A 145 6.55 12.38 -4.67
N ASN A 146 5.85 11.97 -3.60
CA ASN A 146 6.20 10.77 -2.86
C ASN A 146 5.66 9.53 -3.57
N SER A 147 6.56 8.71 -4.09
CA SER A 147 6.22 7.48 -4.83
C SER A 147 5.52 6.41 -3.99
N GLU A 148 5.55 6.51 -2.65
CA GLU A 148 4.76 5.64 -1.74
C GLU A 148 3.27 6.05 -1.70
N GLU A 149 2.88 7.14 -2.35
CA GLU A 149 1.51 7.68 -2.47
C GLU A 149 0.76 7.73 -1.12
N PRO A 150 1.30 8.43 -0.11
CA PRO A 150 0.77 8.39 1.25
C PRO A 150 -0.64 8.99 1.37
N ILE A 151 -1.06 9.80 0.40
CA ILE A 151 -2.33 10.51 0.44
C ILE A 151 -3.31 9.84 -0.53
N HIS A 152 -4.32 9.20 0.04
CA HIS A 152 -5.37 8.60 -0.78
C HIS A 152 -6.20 9.69 -1.48
N PRO A 153 -6.49 9.59 -2.80
CA PRO A 153 -7.21 10.62 -3.55
C PRO A 153 -8.55 11.02 -2.92
N PHE A 154 -9.30 10.08 -2.36
CA PHE A 154 -10.54 10.36 -1.65
C PHE A 154 -10.32 11.26 -0.42
N VAL A 155 -9.28 11.02 0.36
CA VAL A 155 -8.93 11.85 1.54
C VAL A 155 -8.53 13.25 1.08
N ASN A 156 -7.74 13.36 0.00
CA ASN A 156 -7.39 14.65 -0.56
C ASN A 156 -8.61 15.41 -1.08
N THR A 157 -9.55 14.72 -1.73
CA THR A 157 -10.83 15.32 -2.15
C THR A 157 -11.57 15.93 -0.97
N PHE A 158 -11.69 15.16 0.13
CA PHE A 158 -12.34 15.62 1.36
C PHE A 158 -11.65 16.84 1.94
N THR A 159 -10.33 16.82 2.11
CA THR A 159 -9.58 17.94 2.71
C THR A 159 -9.58 19.16 1.79
N THR A 160 -9.52 18.98 0.48
CA THR A 160 -9.55 20.08 -0.48
C THR A 160 -10.92 20.78 -0.49
N LEU A 161 -12.00 20.01 -0.59
CA LEU A 161 -13.35 20.59 -0.66
C LEU A 161 -13.85 21.14 0.67
N LEU A 162 -13.62 20.45 1.80
CA LEU A 162 -14.21 20.82 3.08
C LEU A 162 -13.27 21.60 3.98
N GLN A 163 -11.96 21.41 3.87
CA GLN A 163 -10.96 22.08 4.71
C GLN A 163 -10.19 23.17 3.97
N GLY A 164 -10.33 23.28 2.63
CA GLY A 164 -9.57 24.21 1.82
C GLY A 164 -8.07 23.87 1.75
N GLN A 165 -7.70 22.58 1.87
CA GLN A 165 -6.30 22.16 1.91
C GLN A 165 -6.03 21.01 0.93
N ASN A 166 -5.21 21.29 -0.09
CA ASN A 166 -4.75 20.31 -1.06
C ASN A 166 -3.35 19.78 -0.67
N TRP A 167 -3.33 18.68 0.06
CA TRP A 167 -2.09 18.05 0.53
C TRP A 167 -1.38 17.24 -0.55
N MET A 168 -2.13 16.67 -1.49
CA MET A 168 -1.61 15.80 -2.54
C MET A 168 -0.94 16.63 -3.63
N LYS A 169 0.38 16.72 -3.59
CA LYS A 169 1.18 17.38 -4.64
C LYS A 169 1.55 16.36 -5.70
N ILE A 170 1.31 16.70 -6.95
CA ILE A 170 1.37 15.78 -8.10
C ILE A 170 2.14 16.38 -9.27
N TYR A 171 2.72 15.52 -10.06
CA TYR A 171 3.30 15.83 -11.35
C TYR A 171 2.82 14.86 -12.42
N GLU A 172 2.95 15.21 -13.70
CA GLU A 172 2.60 14.32 -14.81
C GLU A 172 3.84 13.66 -15.35
N ARG A 173 3.71 12.43 -15.84
CA ARG A 173 4.80 11.73 -16.52
C ARG A 173 4.31 10.97 -17.74
N ASP A 174 5.11 11.05 -18.83
CA ASP A 174 5.09 10.10 -19.93
C ASP A 174 6.07 8.99 -19.60
N PHE A 175 5.63 7.75 -19.47
CA PHE A 175 6.48 6.73 -18.85
C PHE A 175 6.36 5.34 -19.46
N VAL A 176 7.42 4.57 -19.26
CA VAL A 176 7.44 3.11 -19.40
C VAL A 176 8.14 2.53 -18.18
N ASP A 177 7.41 1.70 -17.44
CA ASP A 177 7.90 1.03 -16.22
C ASP A 177 7.87 -0.49 -16.41
N LEU A 178 8.99 -1.16 -16.10
CA LEU A 178 9.11 -2.60 -16.03
C LEU A 178 9.42 -3.01 -14.58
N ASN A 179 8.56 -3.81 -13.98
CA ASN A 179 8.74 -4.33 -12.64
C ASN A 179 8.83 -5.85 -12.67
N LEU A 180 9.90 -6.39 -12.10
CA LEU A 180 10.15 -7.81 -11.98
C LEU A 180 10.21 -8.18 -10.49
N ARG A 181 9.49 -9.22 -10.10
CA ARG A 181 9.54 -9.76 -8.74
C ARG A 181 9.72 -11.26 -8.83
N GLN A 182 10.76 -11.78 -8.18
CA GLN A 182 11.08 -13.21 -8.15
C GLN A 182 11.21 -13.68 -6.72
N ARG A 183 10.43 -14.70 -6.35
CA ARG A 183 10.49 -15.34 -5.04
C ARG A 183 11.27 -16.64 -5.14
N VAL A 184 12.28 -16.78 -4.32
CA VAL A 184 13.12 -17.98 -4.22
C VAL A 184 12.93 -18.63 -2.85
N ASN A 185 12.59 -19.93 -2.85
CA ASN A 185 12.43 -20.74 -1.64
C ASN A 185 11.54 -20.13 -0.55
N ASP A 186 10.53 -19.34 -0.91
CA ASP A 186 9.63 -18.62 0.01
C ASP A 186 10.33 -17.73 1.06
N LYS A 187 11.66 -17.71 1.11
CA LYS A 187 12.46 -16.95 2.07
C LYS A 187 13.06 -15.69 1.46
N TYR A 188 13.33 -15.70 0.17
CA TYR A 188 14.00 -14.61 -0.53
C TYR A 188 13.10 -14.03 -1.61
N LEU A 189 13.06 -12.71 -1.70
CA LEU A 189 12.35 -11.99 -2.73
C LEU A 189 13.30 -10.98 -3.38
N PHE A 190 13.50 -11.12 -4.68
CA PHE A 190 14.22 -10.17 -5.53
C PHE A 190 13.20 -9.29 -6.23
N LYS A 191 13.48 -8.00 -6.26
CA LYS A 191 12.68 -6.98 -6.92
C LYS A 191 13.60 -6.19 -7.83
N THR A 192 13.17 -5.95 -9.05
CA THR A 192 13.89 -5.08 -9.99
C THR A 192 12.87 -4.19 -10.65
N GLN A 193 13.12 -2.91 -10.69
CA GLN A 193 12.29 -1.95 -11.39
C GLN A 193 13.15 -1.10 -12.31
N TRP A 194 12.68 -0.92 -13.52
CA TRP A 194 13.23 -0.01 -14.51
C TRP A 194 12.15 0.98 -14.89
N SER A 195 12.45 2.25 -14.81
CA SER A 195 11.53 3.35 -15.12
C SER A 195 12.21 4.33 -16.06
N PHE A 196 11.59 4.54 -17.19
CA PHE A 196 11.95 5.61 -18.10
C PHE A 196 10.77 6.57 -18.20
N ALA A 197 11.00 7.85 -17.92
CA ALA A 197 9.92 8.83 -17.90
C ALA A 197 10.39 10.23 -18.30
N ARG A 198 9.57 10.93 -19.07
CA ARG A 198 9.59 12.39 -19.16
C ARG A 198 8.64 12.95 -18.12
N ARG A 199 9.13 13.83 -17.27
CA ARG A 199 8.40 14.41 -16.13
C ARG A 199 8.05 15.86 -16.41
N HIS A 200 6.79 16.22 -16.13
CA HIS A 200 6.22 17.56 -16.39
C HIS A 200 5.70 18.15 -15.08
N GLU A 201 6.03 19.41 -14.85
CA GLU A 201 5.49 20.16 -13.73
C GLU A 201 4.00 20.45 -13.95
N LEU A 202 3.23 20.47 -12.87
CA LEU A 202 1.81 20.79 -12.87
C LEU A 202 1.51 21.94 -11.92
N PHE A 203 0.59 22.80 -12.32
CA PHE A 203 0.15 23.97 -11.56
C PHE A 203 -1.31 23.82 -11.13
N ASN A 204 -1.71 24.57 -10.09
CA ASN A 204 -3.11 24.65 -9.72
C ASN A 204 -3.88 25.38 -10.83
N ASN A 205 -4.99 24.76 -11.29
CA ASN A 205 -5.91 25.32 -12.29
C ASN A 205 -7.30 25.57 -11.70
N ASN A 206 -7.50 25.25 -10.44
CA ASN A 206 -8.78 25.39 -9.76
C ASN A 206 -8.56 25.71 -8.28
N ASP A 207 -9.32 26.66 -7.75
CA ASP A 207 -9.26 27.11 -6.35
C ASP A 207 -10.61 26.92 -5.61
N TYR A 208 -11.55 26.18 -6.22
CA TYR A 208 -12.86 25.93 -5.64
C TYR A 208 -12.79 25.10 -4.35
N SER A 209 -13.49 25.55 -3.32
CA SER A 209 -13.73 24.84 -2.07
C SER A 209 -15.17 25.10 -1.61
N LEU A 210 -15.78 24.13 -0.93
CA LEU A 210 -17.10 24.31 -0.29
C LEU A 210 -17.02 25.17 0.97
N ASN A 211 -15.83 25.41 1.50
CA ASN A 211 -15.61 26.23 2.68
C ASN A 211 -15.28 27.67 2.27
N ASP A 212 -16.31 28.51 2.14
CA ASP A 212 -16.18 29.94 1.79
C ASP A 212 -15.33 30.79 2.75
N LYS A 213 -15.08 30.30 3.98
CA LYS A 213 -14.21 30.98 4.95
C LYS A 213 -12.74 30.94 4.56
N SER A 214 -12.36 30.07 3.66
CA SER A 214 -10.99 30.02 3.13
C SER A 214 -10.86 30.89 1.89
N LYS A 215 -10.92 32.21 2.02
CA LYS A 215 -10.35 33.13 1.02
C LYS A 215 -8.83 32.94 0.84
N GLN A 216 -8.26 31.95 1.52
CA GLN A 216 -6.89 31.51 1.34
C GLN A 216 -6.78 30.75 0.04
N ARG A 217 -6.01 31.30 -0.88
CA ARG A 217 -5.56 30.56 -2.07
C ARG A 217 -4.88 29.27 -1.59
N PHE A 218 -5.16 28.17 -2.27
CA PHE A 218 -4.45 26.92 -2.00
C PHE A 218 -2.95 27.11 -2.15
N THR A 219 -2.15 26.40 -1.35
CA THR A 219 -0.71 26.37 -1.52
C THR A 219 -0.37 25.86 -2.92
N PRO A 220 0.71 26.39 -3.54
CA PRO A 220 1.17 25.90 -4.84
C PRO A 220 1.28 24.37 -4.88
N ASN A 221 1.17 23.79 -6.07
CA ASN A 221 1.37 22.35 -6.25
C ASN A 221 2.84 21.89 -6.07
N ALA A 222 3.72 22.79 -5.69
CA ALA A 222 5.08 22.50 -5.27
C ALA A 222 5.10 22.11 -3.78
N PRO A 223 5.70 20.97 -3.39
CA PRO A 223 5.88 20.59 -2.00
C PRO A 223 6.76 21.57 -1.23
N LEU A 224 6.52 21.70 0.09
CA LEU A 224 7.39 22.49 0.96
C LEU A 224 8.44 21.57 1.62
N ASN A 225 9.70 21.98 1.56
CA ASN A 225 10.81 21.21 2.12
C ASN A 225 11.82 22.14 2.81
N VAL A 226 12.46 21.66 3.88
CA VAL A 226 13.45 22.44 4.65
C VAL A 226 14.82 22.43 3.95
N GLU A 227 15.16 21.33 3.28
CA GLU A 227 16.47 21.17 2.60
C GLU A 227 16.49 21.83 1.23
N LEU A 228 15.36 21.89 0.52
CA LEU A 228 15.22 22.48 -0.80
C LEU A 228 14.13 23.55 -0.79
N ALA A 229 14.52 24.81 -0.85
CA ALA A 229 13.60 25.96 -0.76
C ALA A 229 12.62 26.04 -1.96
N ASP A 230 13.05 25.69 -3.16
CA ASP A 230 12.21 25.62 -4.36
C ASP A 230 12.19 24.19 -4.91
N THR A 231 11.04 23.54 -4.82
CA THR A 231 10.83 22.17 -5.29
C THR A 231 10.23 22.11 -6.70
N ARG A 232 10.02 23.25 -7.34
CA ARG A 232 9.59 23.33 -8.75
C ARG A 232 10.70 22.78 -9.66
N PHE A 233 10.32 22.33 -10.82
CA PHE A 233 11.25 21.73 -11.76
C PHE A 233 10.83 22.00 -13.21
N SER A 234 11.78 22.02 -14.11
CA SER A 234 11.54 22.03 -15.54
C SER A 234 11.31 20.62 -16.06
N ASP A 235 10.65 20.51 -17.22
CA ASP A 235 10.51 19.24 -17.93
C ASP A 235 11.88 18.58 -18.12
N HIS A 236 11.97 17.30 -17.74
CA HIS A 236 13.21 16.55 -17.84
C HIS A 236 12.96 15.04 -18.07
N MET A 237 13.99 14.38 -18.56
CA MET A 237 13.99 12.94 -18.74
C MET A 237 14.63 12.24 -17.55
N ALA A 238 14.08 11.09 -17.15
CA ALA A 238 14.64 10.28 -16.08
C ALA A 238 14.65 8.79 -16.45
N PHE A 239 15.83 8.19 -16.41
CA PHE A 239 15.99 6.74 -16.47
C PHE A 239 16.51 6.25 -15.14
N VAL A 240 15.70 5.44 -14.44
CA VAL A 240 15.96 5.00 -13.07
C VAL A 240 15.84 3.50 -12.98
N GLY A 241 16.86 2.84 -12.45
CA GLY A 241 16.84 1.43 -12.07
C GLY A 241 16.79 1.27 -10.55
N SER A 242 16.06 0.27 -10.06
CA SER A 242 16.14 -0.13 -8.66
C SER A 242 16.24 -1.64 -8.51
N PHE A 243 17.02 -2.07 -7.52
CA PHE A 243 17.21 -3.46 -7.15
C PHE A 243 16.89 -3.61 -5.67
N GLY A 244 15.94 -4.48 -5.35
CA GLY A 244 15.54 -4.75 -3.99
C GLY A 244 15.71 -6.23 -3.65
N PHE A 245 16.20 -6.49 -2.45
CA PHE A 245 16.33 -7.83 -1.89
C PHE A 245 15.63 -7.87 -0.54
N GLU A 246 14.79 -8.88 -0.34
CA GLU A 246 14.12 -9.15 0.94
C GLU A 246 14.46 -10.57 1.40
N ALA A 247 14.94 -10.71 2.64
CA ALA A 247 15.28 -11.99 3.23
C ALA A 247 14.49 -12.25 4.51
N ARG A 248 14.02 -13.49 4.66
CA ARG A 248 13.36 -14.02 5.87
C ARG A 248 14.04 -15.32 6.29
N PRO A 249 15.29 -15.28 6.81
CA PRO A 249 16.13 -16.46 6.98
C PRO A 249 15.51 -17.49 7.94
N TRP A 250 14.86 -17.07 9.02
CA TRP A 250 14.30 -17.94 10.06
C TRP A 250 12.79 -18.19 9.92
N GLN A 251 12.23 -18.04 8.71
CA GLN A 251 10.81 -18.26 8.46
C GLN A 251 10.41 -19.70 8.80
N LYS A 252 9.53 -19.85 9.78
CA LYS A 252 8.90 -21.13 10.14
C LYS A 252 7.64 -21.38 9.30
N TYR A 253 7.32 -22.67 9.15
CA TYR A 253 6.17 -23.10 8.36
C TYR A 253 5.32 -24.09 9.16
N ARG A 254 4.04 -24.12 8.85
CA ARG A 254 3.09 -25.14 9.28
C ARG A 254 2.57 -25.84 8.04
N ILE A 255 2.42 -27.15 8.10
CA ILE A 255 1.80 -27.95 7.05
C ILE A 255 0.38 -28.25 7.50
N ARG A 256 -0.60 -27.97 6.66
CA ARG A 256 -2.00 -28.30 6.88
C ARG A 256 -2.58 -28.83 5.56
N ASN A 257 -3.15 -30.05 5.56
CA ASN A 257 -3.69 -30.71 4.38
C ASN A 257 -2.69 -30.70 3.20
N GLY A 258 -1.45 -31.14 3.42
CA GLY A 258 -0.39 -31.17 2.41
C GLY A 258 0.15 -29.79 1.98
N ASN A 259 -0.51 -28.70 2.38
CA ASN A 259 -0.13 -27.36 2.00
C ASN A 259 0.74 -26.68 3.05
N LYS A 260 1.83 -26.06 2.58
CA LYS A 260 2.78 -25.32 3.42
C LYS A 260 2.29 -23.88 3.62
N PHE A 261 2.05 -23.48 4.86
CA PHE A 261 1.68 -22.12 5.26
C PHE A 261 2.81 -21.51 6.07
N ARG A 262 3.09 -20.25 5.85
CA ARG A 262 4.02 -19.53 6.72
C ARG A 262 3.48 -19.49 8.14
N ALA A 263 4.27 -19.97 9.09
CA ALA A 263 3.99 -19.72 10.49
C ALA A 263 4.26 -18.24 10.75
N ASP A 264 3.36 -17.67 11.52
CA ASP A 264 3.23 -16.26 11.78
C ASP A 264 4.55 -15.58 12.21
N ARG A 265 4.87 -14.40 11.65
CA ARG A 265 5.85 -13.38 12.07
C ARG A 265 7.09 -13.88 12.84
N SER A 266 7.51 -15.10 12.58
CA SER A 266 8.58 -15.78 13.34
C SER A 266 9.99 -15.36 12.91
N SER A 267 10.11 -14.68 11.78
CA SER A 267 11.38 -14.24 11.21
C SER A 267 11.37 -12.73 10.98
N PRO A 268 12.45 -12.03 11.33
CA PRO A 268 12.68 -10.69 10.84
C PRO A 268 12.70 -10.68 9.32
N ILE A 269 12.32 -9.56 8.78
CA ILE A 269 12.41 -9.27 7.35
C ILE A 269 13.53 -8.28 7.19
N PHE A 270 14.61 -8.71 6.56
CA PHE A 270 15.71 -7.84 6.17
C PHE A 270 15.46 -7.36 4.75
N THR A 271 15.65 -6.08 4.50
CA THR A 271 15.57 -5.47 3.16
C THR A 271 16.87 -4.77 2.83
N LEU A 272 17.25 -4.85 1.56
CA LEU A 272 18.33 -4.07 0.97
C LEU A 272 17.80 -3.57 -0.38
N ASP A 273 17.74 -2.26 -0.52
CA ASP A 273 17.26 -1.63 -1.74
C ASP A 273 18.35 -0.68 -2.26
N TYR A 274 18.64 -0.76 -3.56
CA TYR A 274 19.56 0.12 -4.26
C TYR A 274 18.83 0.76 -5.43
N LYS A 275 18.91 2.09 -5.56
CA LYS A 275 18.26 2.85 -6.61
C LYS A 275 19.28 3.74 -7.30
N LYS A 276 19.33 3.70 -8.63
CA LYS A 276 20.26 4.46 -9.46
C LYS A 276 19.52 5.25 -10.54
N GLY A 277 19.80 6.54 -10.60
CA GLY A 277 19.51 7.39 -11.73
C GLY A 277 20.69 7.35 -12.71
N PHE A 278 20.43 7.10 -13.97
CA PHE A 278 21.47 6.96 -15.01
C PHE A 278 21.51 8.20 -15.87
N SER A 279 22.56 9.00 -15.76
CA SER A 279 22.76 10.16 -16.62
C SER A 279 23.11 9.77 -18.04
N ASN A 280 22.70 10.61 -19.00
CA ASN A 280 22.99 10.50 -20.42
C ASN A 280 22.52 9.21 -21.14
N ILE A 281 21.88 8.27 -20.41
CA ILE A 281 21.26 7.11 -21.03
C ILE A 281 19.85 7.50 -21.46
N LEU A 282 19.54 7.33 -22.75
CA LEU A 282 18.27 7.74 -23.36
C LEU A 282 17.92 9.22 -23.12
N GLY A 283 18.93 10.09 -22.98
CA GLY A 283 18.71 11.50 -22.71
C GLY A 283 18.30 11.82 -21.26
N SER A 284 18.58 10.93 -20.31
CA SER A 284 18.25 11.13 -18.91
C SER A 284 19.10 12.22 -18.25
N ASP A 285 18.44 13.10 -17.49
CA ASP A 285 19.01 14.24 -16.79
C ASP A 285 19.36 13.92 -15.31
N VAL A 286 19.02 12.71 -14.84
CA VAL A 286 19.24 12.33 -13.43
C VAL A 286 20.52 11.52 -13.24
N ASP A 287 21.26 11.82 -12.16
CA ASP A 287 22.50 11.14 -11.76
C ASP A 287 22.55 11.04 -10.24
N TYR A 288 22.12 9.90 -9.70
CA TYR A 288 22.16 9.67 -8.26
C TYR A 288 22.21 8.17 -7.92
N ASP A 289 22.72 7.86 -6.74
CA ASP A 289 22.78 6.52 -6.18
C ASP A 289 22.26 6.55 -4.74
N LEU A 290 21.23 5.76 -4.44
CA LEU A 290 20.67 5.61 -3.10
C LEU A 290 20.74 4.15 -2.67
N ILE A 291 21.26 3.90 -1.47
CA ILE A 291 21.21 2.62 -0.80
C ILE A 291 20.33 2.74 0.45
N GLU A 292 19.42 1.79 0.64
CA GLU A 292 18.57 1.68 1.84
C GLU A 292 18.64 0.26 2.40
N MET A 293 18.82 0.14 3.71
CA MET A 293 18.73 -1.11 4.46
C MET A 293 17.57 -1.02 5.45
N GLY A 294 16.88 -2.13 5.66
CA GLY A 294 15.76 -2.16 6.60
C GLY A 294 15.63 -3.48 7.33
N VAL A 295 15.05 -3.39 8.53
CA VAL A 295 14.66 -4.56 9.34
C VAL A 295 13.25 -4.36 9.86
N ARG A 296 12.37 -5.29 9.56
CA ARG A 296 11.01 -5.33 10.11
C ARG A 296 10.79 -6.62 10.90
N GLN A 297 10.36 -6.49 12.17
CA GLN A 297 10.14 -7.62 13.06
C GLN A 297 8.89 -7.43 13.92
N GLY A 298 8.09 -8.48 14.05
CA GLY A 298 7.03 -8.60 15.04
C GLY A 298 7.41 -9.60 16.12
N ILE A 299 7.48 -9.17 17.36
CA ILE A 299 7.89 -9.99 18.52
C ILE A 299 6.69 -10.18 19.43
N ARG A 300 6.33 -11.45 19.69
CA ARG A 300 5.30 -11.77 20.68
C ARG A 300 5.88 -11.71 22.10
N MET A 301 5.34 -10.81 22.91
CA MET A 301 5.74 -10.62 24.31
C MET A 301 4.86 -11.48 25.26
N GLY A 302 4.59 -12.71 24.84
CA GLY A 302 3.78 -13.68 25.59
C GLY A 302 2.34 -13.19 25.80
N VAL A 303 1.87 -13.24 27.05
CA VAL A 303 0.51 -12.81 27.44
C VAL A 303 0.35 -11.29 27.49
N ARG A 304 1.45 -10.54 27.44
CA ARG A 304 1.44 -9.07 27.60
C ARG A 304 1.05 -8.34 26.32
N GLY A 305 1.45 -8.85 25.16
CA GLY A 305 1.16 -8.18 23.90
C GLY A 305 2.10 -8.55 22.76
N MET A 306 2.25 -7.63 21.80
CA MET A 306 3.11 -7.79 20.64
C MET A 306 3.84 -6.47 20.37
N LEU A 307 5.12 -6.56 20.09
CA LEU A 307 5.98 -5.46 19.66
C LEU A 307 6.22 -5.59 18.16
N ASP A 308 5.83 -4.60 17.38
CA ASP A 308 6.17 -4.48 15.97
C ASP A 308 7.21 -3.36 15.80
N MET A 309 8.28 -3.66 15.08
CA MET A 309 9.37 -2.72 14.80
C MET A 309 9.62 -2.64 13.29
N ASN A 310 9.93 -1.44 12.82
CA ASN A 310 10.36 -1.18 11.45
C ASN A 310 11.49 -0.15 11.50
N LEU A 311 12.70 -0.58 11.22
CA LEU A 311 13.91 0.24 11.21
C LEU A 311 14.41 0.33 9.78
N LYS A 312 14.79 1.53 9.34
CA LYS A 312 15.39 1.77 8.03
C LYS A 312 16.51 2.79 8.14
N ALA A 313 17.59 2.55 7.43
CA ALA A 313 18.69 3.48 7.24
C ALA A 313 19.03 3.56 5.75
N GLY A 314 19.35 4.72 5.27
CA GLY A 314 19.76 4.90 3.89
C GLY A 314 20.62 6.13 3.69
N GLU A 315 21.34 6.14 2.57
CA GLU A 315 22.27 7.20 2.20
C GLU A 315 22.33 7.34 0.69
N PHE A 316 22.36 8.58 0.23
CA PHE A 316 22.70 8.89 -1.15
C PHE A 316 24.23 8.88 -1.31
N LEU A 317 24.74 7.86 -1.98
CA LEU A 317 26.17 7.75 -2.30
C LEU A 317 26.60 8.75 -3.39
N ASN A 318 25.65 9.14 -4.23
CA ASN A 318 25.78 10.16 -5.25
C ASN A 318 24.47 10.93 -5.34
N SER A 319 24.55 12.27 -5.39
CA SER A 319 23.41 13.18 -5.50
C SER A 319 23.68 14.35 -6.43
N LYS A 320 24.40 14.09 -7.56
CA LYS A 320 24.83 15.13 -8.51
C LYS A 320 23.67 15.81 -9.20
N SER A 321 22.72 15.04 -9.72
CA SER A 321 21.55 15.55 -10.43
C SER A 321 20.33 14.74 -10.05
N LEU A 322 19.47 15.30 -9.20
CA LEU A 322 18.20 14.71 -8.83
C LEU A 322 17.17 15.81 -8.57
N TYR A 323 15.93 15.49 -8.89
CA TYR A 323 14.78 16.34 -8.69
C TYR A 323 14.02 15.94 -7.43
N PHE A 324 13.16 16.81 -6.92
CA PHE A 324 12.53 16.60 -5.63
C PHE A 324 11.77 15.27 -5.52
N MET A 325 11.16 14.76 -6.61
CA MET A 325 10.50 13.44 -6.63
C MET A 325 11.47 12.25 -6.49
N ASP A 326 12.79 12.48 -6.63
CA ASP A 326 13.83 11.46 -6.44
C ASP A 326 14.41 11.45 -5.02
N TYR A 327 14.10 12.46 -4.20
CA TYR A 327 14.49 12.52 -2.78
C TYR A 327 13.91 11.35 -2.02
N LYS A 328 14.50 11.02 -0.89
CA LYS A 328 13.84 10.12 0.06
C LYS A 328 12.74 10.87 0.79
N HIS A 329 11.53 10.44 0.56
CA HIS A 329 10.34 10.91 1.26
C HIS A 329 10.00 9.99 2.41
N PHE A 330 9.37 10.55 3.45
CA PHE A 330 8.88 9.81 4.60
C PHE A 330 7.36 9.86 4.62
N THR A 331 6.74 8.76 5.04
CA THR A 331 5.28 8.65 5.08
C THR A 331 4.73 9.43 6.27
N GLY A 332 4.53 10.73 6.07
CA GLY A 332 3.88 11.64 7.02
C GLY A 332 2.36 11.59 6.94
N ASN A 333 1.68 12.34 7.80
CA ASN A 333 0.23 12.50 7.73
C ASN A 333 -0.23 13.82 8.36
N MET A 334 -0.76 14.72 7.54
CA MET A 334 -1.38 15.98 7.97
C MET A 334 -2.91 15.94 7.91
N THR A 335 -3.49 14.87 7.37
CA THR A 335 -4.94 14.72 7.29
C THR A 335 -5.52 14.10 8.58
N PRO A 336 -6.80 14.35 8.92
CA PRO A 336 -7.43 13.66 10.03
C PRO A 336 -7.58 12.14 9.80
N PHE A 337 -7.48 11.69 8.55
CA PHE A 337 -7.61 10.28 8.18
C PHE A 337 -6.26 9.65 7.89
N MET A 338 -6.07 8.43 8.37
CA MET A 338 -4.86 7.65 8.12
C MET A 338 -5.18 6.43 7.26
N THR A 339 -4.64 6.42 6.06
CA THR A 339 -4.84 5.34 5.06
C THR A 339 -3.61 4.45 4.88
N THR A 340 -2.48 4.83 5.48
CA THR A 340 -1.20 4.12 5.38
C THR A 340 -1.01 3.05 6.46
N ASP A 341 -0.03 2.15 6.26
CA ASP A 341 0.36 1.15 7.29
C ASP A 341 0.79 1.88 8.58
N PRO A 342 0.18 1.58 9.72
CA PRO A 342 0.53 2.22 10.98
C PRO A 342 1.98 1.99 11.41
N VAL A 343 2.56 0.83 11.07
CA VAL A 343 3.96 0.52 11.39
C VAL A 343 4.85 0.94 10.22
N GLY A 344 5.31 2.18 10.22
CA GLY A 344 6.13 2.76 9.15
C GLY A 344 5.65 4.10 8.67
N SER A 345 4.63 4.68 9.34
CA SER A 345 4.12 6.02 9.04
C SER A 345 4.16 6.91 10.26
N PHE A 346 4.41 8.17 10.05
CA PHE A 346 4.31 9.23 11.05
C PHE A 346 2.86 9.75 11.13
N ARG A 347 2.47 10.33 12.28
CA ARG A 347 1.11 10.82 12.53
C ARG A 347 0.96 12.32 12.40
N VAL A 348 2.04 13.05 12.66
CA VAL A 348 2.02 14.52 12.75
C VAL A 348 3.06 15.14 11.81
N LEU A 349 3.93 14.33 11.21
CA LEU A 349 4.94 14.77 10.27
C LEU A 349 4.30 15.30 8.98
N ASP A 350 4.72 16.48 8.55
CA ASP A 350 4.41 17.02 7.21
C ASP A 350 4.92 16.11 6.11
N TYR A 351 4.13 15.95 5.04
CA TYR A 351 4.39 14.97 3.98
C TYR A 351 5.75 15.08 3.31
N TYR A 352 6.32 16.29 3.21
CA TYR A 352 7.53 16.55 2.42
C TYR A 352 8.61 17.31 3.21
N LYS A 353 8.28 17.76 4.44
CA LYS A 353 9.09 18.70 5.22
C LYS A 353 10.55 18.29 5.39
N TYR A 354 10.80 17.05 5.75
CA TYR A 354 12.15 16.52 5.99
C TYR A 354 12.61 15.51 4.95
N SER A 355 12.00 15.52 3.75
CA SER A 355 12.51 14.76 2.62
C SER A 355 13.94 15.17 2.33
N THR A 356 14.84 14.21 2.07
CA THR A 356 16.28 14.45 1.99
C THR A 356 16.92 13.78 0.78
N ARG A 357 18.03 14.35 0.33
CA ARG A 357 18.97 13.76 -0.65
C ARG A 357 20.29 13.33 -0.01
N ASP A 358 20.31 13.19 1.29
CA ASP A 358 21.48 12.83 2.09
C ASP A 358 21.19 11.52 2.85
N LYS A 359 21.79 11.31 3.99
CA LYS A 359 21.60 10.16 4.86
C LYS A 359 20.39 10.32 5.76
N TYR A 360 19.79 9.20 6.12
CA TYR A 360 18.64 9.18 7.03
C TYR A 360 18.55 7.90 7.83
N PHE A 361 17.87 8.00 8.95
CA PHE A 361 17.49 6.85 9.77
C PHE A 361 16.04 7.03 10.24
N THR A 362 15.25 5.94 10.17
CA THR A 362 13.89 5.89 10.71
C THR A 362 13.72 4.70 11.64
N ALA A 363 13.03 4.89 12.74
CA ALA A 363 12.63 3.83 13.65
C ALA A 363 11.15 3.99 14.01
N ASN A 364 10.35 2.98 13.70
CA ASN A 364 8.95 2.93 14.07
C ASN A 364 8.75 1.71 14.97
N VAL A 365 8.34 1.95 16.21
CA VAL A 365 8.14 0.92 17.23
C VAL A 365 6.72 1.02 17.76
N HIS A 366 5.96 -0.08 17.64
CA HIS A 366 4.58 -0.17 18.08
C HIS A 366 4.40 -1.31 19.05
N TYR A 367 3.90 -1.02 20.23
CA TYR A 367 3.53 -2.01 21.21
C TYR A 367 2.03 -2.16 21.31
N HIS A 368 1.52 -3.31 20.92
CA HIS A 368 0.10 -3.67 21.01
C HIS A 368 -0.17 -4.39 22.31
N PHE A 369 -0.95 -3.76 23.18
CA PHE A 369 -1.31 -4.35 24.45
C PHE A 369 -2.42 -5.39 24.28
N ARG A 370 -2.31 -6.48 24.98
CA ARG A 370 -3.41 -7.44 25.10
C ARG A 370 -4.45 -6.98 26.12
N LYS A 371 -3.99 -6.34 27.22
CA LYS A 371 -4.79 -5.69 28.25
C LYS A 371 -3.99 -4.52 28.81
N PHE A 372 -4.56 -3.31 28.73
CA PHE A 372 -3.92 -2.12 29.29
C PHE A 372 -4.95 -1.31 30.09
N LEU A 373 -5.38 -0.16 29.64
CA LEU A 373 -6.35 0.70 30.35
C LEU A 373 -7.80 0.34 29.99
N ILE A 374 -8.21 0.70 28.79
CA ILE A 374 -9.59 0.56 28.28
C ILE A 374 -9.92 -0.92 28.04
N SER A 375 -8.99 -1.68 27.51
CA SER A 375 -9.17 -3.12 27.25
C SER A 375 -9.24 -3.98 28.51
N ARG A 376 -9.00 -3.44 29.70
CA ARG A 376 -9.32 -4.08 30.99
C ARG A 376 -10.82 -4.07 31.29
N ILE A 377 -11.55 -3.10 30.77
CA ILE A 377 -13.00 -2.99 30.95
C ILE A 377 -13.68 -4.14 30.20
N PRO A 378 -14.46 -5.03 30.88
CA PRO A 378 -15.04 -6.21 30.26
C PRO A 378 -15.86 -5.91 29.00
N LYS A 379 -16.69 -4.87 29.02
CA LYS A 379 -17.52 -4.43 27.88
C LYS A 379 -16.66 -4.01 26.67
N ALA A 380 -15.61 -3.22 26.87
CA ALA A 380 -14.70 -2.79 25.81
C ALA A 380 -13.96 -3.99 25.20
N ARG A 381 -13.53 -4.95 26.03
CA ARG A 381 -12.89 -6.18 25.57
C ARG A 381 -13.81 -7.07 24.73
N LEU A 382 -15.07 -7.21 25.12
CA LEU A 382 -16.08 -7.95 24.36
C LEU A 382 -16.34 -7.33 22.98
N LEU A 383 -16.22 -6.01 22.85
CA LEU A 383 -16.30 -5.29 21.59
C LEU A 383 -15.05 -5.46 20.71
N GLY A 384 -13.99 -6.13 21.22
CA GLY A 384 -12.74 -6.36 20.48
C GLY A 384 -11.78 -5.16 20.49
N VAL A 385 -11.95 -4.22 21.41
CA VAL A 385 -11.10 -3.05 21.56
C VAL A 385 -9.71 -3.48 22.05
N THR A 386 -8.66 -3.01 21.36
CA THR A 386 -7.27 -3.19 21.72
C THR A 386 -6.55 -1.84 21.74
N GLU A 387 -5.47 -1.76 22.50
CA GLU A 387 -4.71 -0.53 22.69
C GLU A 387 -3.29 -0.70 22.20
N ASN A 388 -2.70 0.37 21.72
CA ASN A 388 -1.30 0.40 21.32
C ASN A 388 -0.64 1.71 21.79
N PHE A 389 0.64 1.62 22.07
CA PHE A 389 1.55 2.73 22.22
C PHE A 389 2.59 2.68 21.10
N PHE A 390 2.98 3.85 20.59
CA PHE A 390 3.99 3.87 19.53
C PHE A 390 4.98 5.01 19.69
N VAL A 391 6.17 4.76 19.17
CA VAL A 391 7.26 5.72 19.05
C VAL A 391 7.73 5.70 17.61
N ASN A 392 7.75 6.86 16.96
CA ASN A 392 8.34 7.04 15.64
C ASN A 392 9.50 8.03 15.75
N TYR A 393 10.61 7.72 15.13
CA TYR A 393 11.82 8.53 15.13
C TYR A 393 12.32 8.73 13.70
N LEU A 394 12.76 9.94 13.41
CA LEU A 394 13.35 10.35 12.13
C LEU A 394 14.59 11.18 12.38
N ALA A 395 15.71 10.75 11.82
CA ALA A 395 16.95 11.51 11.72
C ALA A 395 17.29 11.74 10.26
N THR A 396 17.41 13.01 9.88
CA THR A 396 17.99 13.52 8.63
C THR A 396 18.85 14.72 8.99
N PRO A 397 19.69 15.27 8.09
CA PRO A 397 20.43 16.49 8.37
C PRO A 397 19.54 17.67 8.81
N SER A 398 18.30 17.72 8.34
CA SER A 398 17.35 18.82 8.61
C SER A 398 16.28 18.53 9.66
N SER A 399 16.10 17.26 10.08
CA SER A 399 14.98 16.88 10.97
C SER A 399 15.23 17.12 12.45
N SER A 400 16.50 17.33 12.86
CA SER A 400 16.87 17.61 14.26
C SER A 400 16.27 16.60 15.25
N ASN A 401 16.47 15.30 15.00
CA ASN A 401 15.96 14.22 15.86
C ASN A 401 14.43 14.27 16.07
N TYR A 402 13.67 14.34 14.99
CA TYR A 402 12.22 14.36 15.05
C TYR A 402 11.66 13.07 15.65
N THR A 403 10.83 13.20 16.67
CA THR A 403 10.25 12.07 17.41
C THR A 403 8.74 12.27 17.59
N GLU A 404 7.98 11.21 17.39
CA GLU A 404 6.56 11.16 17.75
C GLU A 404 6.31 10.10 18.82
N LEU A 405 5.54 10.47 19.83
CA LEU A 405 4.99 9.55 20.84
C LEU A 405 3.48 9.52 20.70
N GLY A 406 2.89 8.36 20.70
CA GLY A 406 1.45 8.28 20.54
C GLY A 406 0.80 7.06 21.17
N TYR A 407 -0.51 7.22 21.39
CA TYR A 407 -1.38 6.20 21.93
C TYR A 407 -2.58 6.01 21.03
N GLY A 408 -2.97 4.76 20.82
CA GLY A 408 -4.06 4.41 19.93
C GLY A 408 -5.02 3.38 20.51
N ILE A 409 -6.26 3.49 20.07
CA ILE A 409 -7.37 2.59 20.39
C ILE A 409 -7.83 1.99 19.07
N ASN A 410 -7.70 0.66 18.92
CA ASN A 410 -8.13 -0.08 17.75
C ASN A 410 -9.42 -0.85 18.02
N GLY A 411 -10.16 -1.17 16.97
CA GLY A 411 -11.36 -2.00 17.06
C GLY A 411 -12.59 -1.25 17.55
N ILE A 412 -12.59 0.08 17.50
CA ILE A 412 -13.78 0.89 17.77
C ILE A 412 -14.84 0.51 16.73
N LEU A 413 -16.01 0.07 17.18
CA LEU A 413 -17.06 -0.51 16.33
C LEU A 413 -16.52 -1.62 15.38
N ARG A 414 -15.45 -2.30 15.78
CA ARG A 414 -14.71 -3.32 15.01
C ARG A 414 -14.05 -2.83 13.71
N LEU A 415 -14.20 -1.57 13.34
CA LEU A 415 -13.78 -1.00 12.06
C LEU A 415 -12.73 0.10 12.21
N PHE A 416 -12.84 0.92 13.25
CA PHE A 416 -12.09 2.15 13.34
C PHE A 416 -10.93 2.05 14.34
N ARG A 417 -9.92 2.87 14.08
CA ARG A 417 -8.79 3.13 14.94
C ARG A 417 -8.71 4.64 15.18
N LEU A 418 -8.57 5.02 16.43
CA LEU A 418 -8.32 6.40 16.84
C LEU A 418 -6.94 6.47 17.47
N GLU A 419 -6.09 7.37 17.00
CA GLU A 419 -4.74 7.59 17.51
C GLU A 419 -4.54 9.06 17.87
N PHE A 420 -3.85 9.29 18.96
CA PHE A 420 -3.31 10.59 19.34
C PHE A 420 -1.80 10.52 19.31
N ALA A 421 -1.14 11.51 18.73
CA ALA A 421 0.30 11.62 18.69
C ALA A 421 0.76 13.02 19.03
N THR A 422 1.90 13.09 19.69
CA THR A 422 2.63 14.32 20.04
C THR A 422 4.01 14.23 19.40
N SER A 423 4.49 15.31 18.80
CA SER A 423 5.78 15.39 18.14
C SER A 423 6.74 16.33 18.83
N PHE A 424 8.01 15.96 18.78
CA PHE A 424 9.13 16.67 19.39
C PHE A 424 10.26 16.81 18.38
N GLN A 425 11.06 17.86 18.51
CA GLN A 425 12.28 18.09 17.75
C GLN A 425 13.41 18.48 18.72
N ASN A 426 14.48 17.70 18.78
CA ASN A 426 15.50 17.82 19.84
C ASN A 426 14.93 17.91 21.26
N GLY A 427 13.88 17.16 21.55
CA GLY A 427 13.19 17.17 22.84
C GLY A 427 12.19 18.31 23.05
N ASN A 428 12.17 19.32 22.18
CA ASN A 428 11.20 20.41 22.26
C ASN A 428 9.89 20.01 21.57
N TYR A 429 8.76 20.34 22.21
CA TYR A 429 7.43 20.13 21.66
C TYR A 429 7.24 20.92 20.35
N VAL A 430 6.71 20.24 19.32
CA VAL A 430 6.44 20.83 18.00
C VAL A 430 4.94 20.87 17.71
N GLY A 431 4.21 19.80 18.04
CA GLY A 431 2.80 19.73 17.74
C GLY A 431 2.17 18.40 18.16
N ASN A 432 0.86 18.32 17.99
CA ASN A 432 0.09 17.10 18.25
C ASN A 432 -1.03 16.93 17.22
N GLY A 433 -1.68 15.77 17.23
CA GLY A 433 -2.84 15.55 16.39
C GLY A 433 -3.55 14.24 16.67
N PHE A 434 -4.84 14.23 16.34
CA PHE A 434 -5.67 13.03 16.31
C PHE A 434 -5.74 12.49 14.90
N ARG A 435 -5.75 11.15 14.77
CA ARG A 435 -5.86 10.46 13.50
C ARG A 435 -6.91 9.35 13.60
N LEU A 436 -7.81 9.34 12.63
CA LEU A 436 -8.80 8.30 12.45
C LEU A 436 -8.35 7.37 11.32
N GLY A 437 -8.25 6.09 11.60
CA GLY A 437 -7.88 5.08 10.61
C GLY A 437 -8.82 3.89 10.60
N ILE A 438 -8.60 2.97 9.66
CA ILE A 438 -9.28 1.67 9.66
C ILE A 438 -8.46 0.72 10.53
N SER A 439 -9.14 -0.04 11.38
CA SER A 439 -8.50 -1.02 12.25
C SER A 439 -7.83 -2.12 11.42
N THR A 440 -6.57 -2.43 11.71
CA THR A 440 -5.80 -3.48 11.03
C THR A 440 -6.33 -4.90 11.23
N ASN A 441 -7.27 -5.09 12.14
CA ASN A 441 -7.96 -6.38 12.29
C ASN A 441 -8.93 -6.68 11.15
N LEU A 442 -9.40 -5.65 10.44
CA LEU A 442 -9.94 -5.75 9.11
C LEU A 442 -8.81 -5.37 8.14
N SER A 443 -7.88 -6.28 7.92
CA SER A 443 -7.14 -6.25 6.68
C SER A 443 -8.17 -6.51 5.57
N VAL A 444 -8.93 -5.49 5.19
CA VAL A 444 -9.35 -5.37 3.82
C VAL A 444 -8.02 -5.36 3.09
N ARG A 445 -7.57 -6.52 2.68
CA ARG A 445 -6.61 -6.65 1.64
C ARG A 445 -7.29 -5.98 0.45
N PHE A 446 -7.12 -4.67 0.33
CA PHE A 446 -7.01 -4.10 -0.98
C PHE A 446 -5.83 -4.87 -1.55
N SER A 447 -6.16 -5.96 -2.15
CA SER A 447 -5.22 -6.86 -2.75
C SER A 447 -4.50 -6.01 -3.78
N ASP A 448 -3.24 -5.67 -3.49
CA ASP A 448 -2.22 -5.53 -4.50
C ASP A 448 -2.12 -6.90 -5.19
N ASN A 449 -3.21 -7.26 -5.83
CA ASN A 449 -3.31 -8.41 -6.70
C ASN A 449 -2.81 -8.02 -8.08
#